data_0a5b139d7e0afbf2710336b7aba9d90e
#
_entry.id   0a5b139d7e0afbf2710336b7aba9d90e
#
_cell.length_a   1.000
_cell.length_b   1.000
_cell.length_c   1.000
_cell.angle_alpha   90.00
_cell.angle_beta   90.00
_cell.angle_gamma   90.00
#
_symmetry.space_group_name_H-M   'P 1'
#
loop_
_entity.id
_entity.type
_entity.pdbx_description
1 polymer ?
#
loop_
_entity_poly.entity_id
_entity_poly.type
_entity_poly.pdbx_seq_one_letter_code
_entity_poly.pdbx_strand_id
1 'polypeptide(L)'
;MAEIINGKEIAESILNNIKKEVENFDVKPTLAVIIVGCDPASKVYVKNKIKKSEFLGFNSILKELPEDIQKEELLDVIKNLNNDKNVNGILLQLPLPKGLDEKDFLDEISPIKDVDGFTTYNSGKLFKGEKPYSIACTPKGIIKLLETKNINLEGKVAVVVGRSNIVGKPVAICYCKKMQPLFRRIPKQKTYLKF
;
A
#
# COMPACT_ATOMS: atom_id res chain seq x y z
N MET A 1 12.18 1.71 -30.46
CA MET A 1 12.56 0.50 -29.70
C MET A 1 11.87 0.56 -28.35
N ALA A 2 11.47 -0.58 -27.77
CA ALA A 2 10.90 -0.61 -26.44
C ALA A 2 12.03 -0.43 -25.39
N GLU A 3 11.76 0.36 -24.35
CA GLU A 3 12.67 0.54 -23.23
C GLU A 3 12.16 -0.25 -22.02
N ILE A 4 13.08 -0.96 -21.34
CA ILE A 4 12.75 -1.73 -20.15
C ILE A 4 12.92 -0.82 -18.91
N ILE A 5 11.89 -0.72 -18.09
CA ILE A 5 11.98 -0.03 -16.81
C ILE A 5 12.56 -1.00 -15.76
N ASN A 6 13.79 -0.74 -15.31
CA ASN A 6 14.42 -1.55 -14.28
C ASN A 6 13.88 -1.20 -12.87
N GLY A 7 12.80 -1.86 -12.48
CA GLY A 7 12.16 -1.63 -11.18
C GLY A 7 13.04 -1.94 -9.97
N LYS A 8 14.02 -2.85 -10.12
CA LYS A 8 14.96 -3.19 -9.05
C LYS A 8 15.90 -2.01 -8.73
N GLU A 9 16.54 -1.46 -9.73
CA GLU A 9 17.45 -0.29 -9.57
C GLU A 9 16.69 0.92 -8.99
N ILE A 10 15.48 1.17 -9.49
CA ILE A 10 14.64 2.26 -8.99
C ILE A 10 14.30 2.03 -7.51
N ALA A 11 13.92 0.82 -7.14
CA ALA A 11 13.62 0.47 -5.74
C ALA A 11 14.85 0.62 -4.83
N GLU A 12 16.02 0.17 -5.28
CA GLU A 12 17.29 0.32 -4.54
C GLU A 12 17.66 1.79 -4.33
N SER A 13 17.50 2.62 -5.36
CA SER A 13 17.73 4.07 -5.25
C SER A 13 16.78 4.72 -4.21
N ILE A 14 15.50 4.37 -4.25
CA ILE A 14 14.50 4.88 -3.29
C ILE A 14 14.84 4.43 -1.87
N LEU A 15 15.17 3.14 -1.67
CA LEU A 15 15.53 2.61 -0.36
C LEU A 15 16.76 3.31 0.22
N ASN A 16 17.79 3.55 -0.59
CA ASN A 16 18.99 4.24 -0.15
C ASN A 16 18.70 5.72 0.26
N ASN A 17 17.81 6.39 -0.44
CA ASN A 17 17.40 7.75 -0.06
C ASN A 17 16.61 7.74 1.27
N ILE A 18 15.65 6.82 1.43
CA ILE A 18 14.89 6.68 2.69
C ILE A 18 15.83 6.35 3.84
N LYS A 19 16.81 5.46 3.64
CA LYS A 19 17.79 5.12 4.68
C LYS A 19 18.52 6.36 5.19
N LYS A 20 19.02 7.21 4.29
CA LYS A 20 19.68 8.47 4.64
C LYS A 20 18.77 9.42 5.41
N GLU A 21 17.48 9.49 5.05
CA GLU A 21 16.51 10.29 5.79
C GLU A 21 16.31 9.76 7.21
N VAL A 22 16.16 8.42 7.34
CA VAL A 22 15.94 7.76 8.63
C VAL A 22 17.16 7.87 9.57
N GLU A 23 18.36 7.93 9.02
CA GLU A 23 19.57 8.14 9.83
C GLU A 23 19.49 9.43 10.65
N ASN A 24 18.79 10.45 10.16
CA ASN A 24 18.62 11.74 10.82
C ASN A 24 17.44 11.79 11.82
N PHE A 25 16.70 10.70 12.01
CA PHE A 25 15.59 10.66 12.96
C PHE A 25 16.08 10.32 14.36
N ASP A 26 15.72 11.12 15.36
CA ASP A 26 16.01 10.84 16.77
C ASP A 26 15.33 9.55 17.23
N VAL A 27 14.09 9.34 16.80
CA VAL A 27 13.31 8.13 17.08
C VAL A 27 13.06 7.38 15.77
N LYS A 28 13.55 6.14 15.71
CA LYS A 28 13.38 5.33 14.52
C LYS A 28 11.93 4.86 14.36
N PRO A 29 11.36 4.91 13.14
CA PRO A 29 10.02 4.43 12.89
C PRO A 29 9.89 2.93 13.20
N THR A 30 8.73 2.53 13.70
CA THR A 30 8.41 1.13 14.02
C THR A 30 7.29 0.62 13.13
N LEU A 31 7.55 -0.44 12.39
CA LEU A 31 6.57 -1.18 11.60
C LEU A 31 6.13 -2.44 12.35
N ALA A 32 4.84 -2.55 12.63
CA ALA A 32 4.23 -3.79 13.12
C ALA A 32 3.67 -4.58 11.94
N VAL A 33 4.07 -5.84 11.84
CA VAL A 33 3.60 -6.78 10.81
C VAL A 33 2.84 -7.90 11.52
N ILE A 34 1.59 -8.12 11.11
CA ILE A 34 0.74 -9.20 11.60
C ILE A 34 0.65 -10.25 10.49
N ILE A 35 0.94 -11.49 10.80
CA ILE A 35 0.72 -12.64 9.93
C ILE A 35 -0.11 -13.69 10.68
N VAL A 36 -1.14 -14.21 10.05
CA VAL A 36 -2.02 -15.24 10.60
C VAL A 36 -1.83 -16.52 9.82
N GLY A 37 -1.56 -17.61 10.54
CA GLY A 37 -1.30 -18.91 9.94
C GLY A 37 0.12 -19.06 9.39
N CYS A 38 0.28 -20.08 8.53
CA CYS A 38 1.62 -20.53 8.13
C CYS A 38 1.81 -20.58 6.60
N ASP A 39 1.02 -19.84 5.82
CA ASP A 39 1.17 -19.81 4.36
C ASP A 39 2.63 -19.49 3.95
N PRO A 40 3.29 -20.40 3.19
CA PRO A 40 4.71 -20.23 2.86
C PRO A 40 5.02 -18.97 2.06
N ALA A 41 4.12 -18.56 1.14
CA ALA A 41 4.31 -17.37 0.34
C ALA A 41 4.24 -16.11 1.21
N SER A 42 3.26 -16.03 2.11
CA SER A 42 3.11 -14.94 3.07
C SER A 42 4.34 -14.83 3.98
N LYS A 43 4.89 -15.93 4.47
CA LYS A 43 6.11 -15.93 5.28
C LYS A 43 7.32 -15.36 4.54
N VAL A 44 7.49 -15.69 3.26
CA VAL A 44 8.57 -15.12 2.43
C VAL A 44 8.40 -13.62 2.26
N TYR A 45 7.17 -13.15 1.99
CA TYR A 45 6.89 -11.71 1.86
C TYR A 45 7.15 -10.96 3.15
N VAL A 46 6.67 -11.48 4.29
CA VAL A 46 6.89 -10.87 5.61
C VAL A 46 8.39 -10.80 5.93
N LYS A 47 9.13 -11.90 5.74
CA LYS A 47 10.58 -11.92 5.94
C LYS A 47 11.30 -10.85 5.10
N ASN A 48 10.90 -10.68 3.83
CA ASN A 48 11.48 -9.66 2.97
C ASN A 48 11.12 -8.24 3.41
N LYS A 49 9.89 -8.01 3.88
CA LYS A 49 9.46 -6.72 4.43
C LYS A 49 10.28 -6.35 5.67
N ILE A 50 10.44 -7.28 6.61
CA ILE A 50 11.25 -7.08 7.82
C ILE A 50 12.71 -6.78 7.47
N LYS A 51 13.35 -7.58 6.62
CA LYS A 51 14.72 -7.32 6.17
C LYS A 51 14.91 -5.94 5.55
N LYS A 52 13.94 -5.48 4.76
CA LYS A 52 13.99 -4.13 4.19
C LYS A 52 13.79 -3.04 5.24
N SER A 53 12.91 -3.25 6.21
CA SER A 53 12.74 -2.34 7.35
C SER A 53 14.01 -2.22 8.16
N GLU A 54 14.67 -3.33 8.48
CA GLU A 54 15.97 -3.37 9.16
C GLU A 54 17.05 -2.64 8.37
N PHE A 55 17.14 -2.88 7.05
CA PHE A 55 18.07 -2.20 6.17
C PHE A 55 17.89 -0.67 6.20
N LEU A 56 16.63 -0.21 6.33
CA LEU A 56 16.29 1.20 6.43
C LEU A 56 16.55 1.80 7.81
N GLY A 57 16.86 0.98 8.82
CA GLY A 57 17.01 1.40 10.20
C GLY A 57 15.67 1.56 10.94
N PHE A 58 14.60 0.93 10.45
CA PHE A 58 13.33 0.89 11.16
C PHE A 58 13.35 -0.19 12.24
N ASN A 59 12.59 0.02 13.30
CA ASN A 59 12.22 -1.05 14.22
C ASN A 59 11.12 -1.90 13.58
N SER A 60 11.12 -3.21 13.88
CA SER A 60 10.10 -4.13 13.37
C SER A 60 9.51 -4.94 14.52
N ILE A 61 8.19 -5.04 14.57
CA ILE A 61 7.44 -5.91 15.47
C ILE A 61 6.74 -6.95 14.60
N LEU A 62 7.07 -8.23 14.79
CA LEU A 62 6.39 -9.32 14.12
C LEU A 62 5.40 -9.99 15.10
N LYS A 63 4.13 -10.04 14.71
CA LYS A 63 3.06 -10.78 15.38
C LYS A 63 2.70 -11.98 14.52
N GLU A 64 3.25 -13.15 14.87
CA GLU A 64 2.86 -14.41 14.26
C GLU A 64 1.71 -15.02 15.07
N LEU A 65 0.56 -15.19 14.43
CA LEU A 65 -0.67 -15.65 15.07
C LEU A 65 -1.07 -17.01 14.49
N PRO A 66 -1.65 -17.89 15.30
CA PRO A 66 -2.05 -19.22 14.84
C PRO A 66 -3.18 -19.13 13.80
N GLU A 67 -3.30 -20.17 12.97
CA GLU A 67 -4.29 -20.21 11.89
C GLU A 67 -5.73 -20.27 12.39
N ASP A 68 -5.93 -20.85 13.58
CA ASP A 68 -7.22 -21.03 14.26
C ASP A 68 -7.56 -19.87 15.24
N ILE A 69 -6.83 -18.76 15.15
CA ILE A 69 -7.10 -17.58 15.99
C ILE A 69 -8.54 -17.12 15.84
N GLN A 70 -9.15 -16.73 16.96
CA GLN A 70 -10.51 -16.20 16.96
C GLN A 70 -10.53 -14.74 16.49
N LYS A 71 -11.66 -14.33 15.89
CA LYS A 71 -11.85 -12.97 15.35
C LYS A 71 -11.55 -11.90 16.40
N GLU A 72 -12.06 -12.08 17.60
CA GLU A 72 -11.90 -11.14 18.73
C GLU A 72 -10.45 -10.96 19.13
N GLU A 73 -9.68 -12.04 19.14
CA GLU A 73 -8.26 -12.01 19.49
C GLU A 73 -7.43 -11.24 18.45
N LEU A 74 -7.71 -11.42 17.16
CA LEU A 74 -7.05 -10.66 16.11
C LEU A 74 -7.42 -9.17 16.16
N LEU A 75 -8.68 -8.85 16.46
CA LEU A 75 -9.13 -7.47 16.67
C LEU A 75 -8.41 -6.82 17.85
N ASP A 76 -8.23 -7.55 18.94
CA ASP A 76 -7.50 -7.05 20.13
C ASP A 76 -6.02 -6.81 19.83
N VAL A 77 -5.38 -7.66 19.04
CA VAL A 77 -4.00 -7.40 18.56
C VAL A 77 -3.94 -6.10 17.78
N ILE A 78 -4.87 -5.87 16.84
CA ILE A 78 -4.92 -4.63 16.05
C ILE A 78 -5.15 -3.40 16.94
N LYS A 79 -6.11 -3.47 17.87
CA LYS A 79 -6.39 -2.39 18.83
C LYS A 79 -5.17 -2.04 19.69
N ASN A 80 -4.47 -3.05 20.19
CA ASN A 80 -3.26 -2.84 20.99
C ASN A 80 -2.17 -2.12 20.18
N LEU A 81 -1.95 -2.53 18.92
CA LEU A 81 -0.99 -1.87 18.04
C LEU A 81 -1.42 -0.44 17.65
N ASN A 82 -2.73 -0.21 17.47
CA ASN A 82 -3.25 1.15 17.26
C ASN A 82 -2.96 2.08 18.43
N ASN A 83 -3.08 1.58 19.65
CA ASN A 83 -2.90 2.35 20.88
C ASN A 83 -1.42 2.51 21.28
N ASP A 84 -0.53 1.69 20.76
CA ASP A 84 0.90 1.80 21.02
C ASP A 84 1.49 3.01 20.31
N LYS A 85 1.92 4.02 21.07
CA LYS A 85 2.51 5.26 20.56
C LYS A 85 3.86 5.05 19.86
N ASN A 86 4.54 3.93 20.13
CA ASN A 86 5.79 3.59 19.48
C ASN A 86 5.59 2.94 18.12
N VAL A 87 4.40 2.45 17.78
CA VAL A 87 4.07 1.86 16.48
C VAL A 87 3.61 2.95 15.52
N ASN A 88 4.35 3.14 14.44
CA ASN A 88 4.07 4.14 13.42
C ASN A 88 3.30 3.58 12.21
N GLY A 89 3.43 2.29 11.94
CA GLY A 89 2.74 1.61 10.85
C GLY A 89 2.32 0.21 11.21
N ILE A 90 1.16 -0.22 10.71
CA ILE A 90 0.60 -1.57 10.89
C ILE A 90 0.35 -2.17 9.52
N LEU A 91 0.80 -3.40 9.35
CA LEU A 91 0.61 -4.20 8.17
C LEU A 91 -0.04 -5.52 8.55
N LEU A 92 -1.25 -5.77 8.04
CA LEU A 92 -1.91 -7.08 8.12
C LEU A 92 -1.62 -7.85 6.85
N GLN A 93 -0.80 -8.91 6.94
CA GLN A 93 -0.43 -9.69 5.77
C GLN A 93 -1.62 -10.52 5.27
N LEU A 94 -1.99 -10.29 4.02
CA LEU A 94 -3.03 -11.06 3.32
C LEU A 94 -2.40 -12.17 2.46
N PRO A 95 -3.17 -13.24 2.17
CA PRO A 95 -4.54 -13.50 2.60
C PRO A 95 -4.63 -13.97 4.06
N LEU A 96 -5.80 -13.79 4.67
CA LEU A 96 -6.12 -14.40 5.96
C LEU A 96 -6.56 -15.86 5.77
N PRO A 97 -6.46 -16.72 6.81
CA PRO A 97 -7.01 -18.06 6.80
C PRO A 97 -8.52 -18.09 6.52
N LYS A 98 -9.00 -19.25 6.06
CA LYS A 98 -10.44 -19.44 5.85
C LYS A 98 -11.23 -19.21 7.14
N GLY A 99 -12.34 -18.48 7.03
CA GLY A 99 -13.18 -18.12 8.18
C GLY A 99 -12.98 -16.70 8.70
N LEU A 100 -11.86 -16.05 8.34
CA LEU A 100 -11.62 -14.64 8.66
C LEU A 100 -11.80 -13.79 7.38
N ASP A 101 -12.79 -12.91 7.36
CA ASP A 101 -12.97 -11.94 6.25
C ASP A 101 -12.03 -10.74 6.49
N GLU A 102 -11.15 -10.47 5.54
CA GLU A 102 -10.20 -9.36 5.61
C GLU A 102 -10.85 -8.00 5.87
N LYS A 103 -12.10 -7.80 5.42
CA LYS A 103 -12.87 -6.57 5.61
C LYS A 103 -13.16 -6.28 7.06
N ASP A 104 -13.31 -7.31 7.88
CA ASP A 104 -13.59 -7.16 9.30
C ASP A 104 -12.40 -6.57 10.08
N PHE A 105 -11.21 -6.62 9.51
CA PHE A 105 -9.97 -6.26 10.19
C PHE A 105 -9.27 -5.04 9.58
N LEU A 106 -9.37 -4.88 8.25
CA LEU A 106 -8.65 -3.80 7.56
C LEU A 106 -9.10 -2.42 8.02
N ASP A 107 -10.41 -2.22 8.23
CA ASP A 107 -10.96 -0.94 8.69
C ASP A 107 -10.76 -0.69 10.19
N GLU A 108 -10.35 -1.70 10.96
CA GLU A 108 -9.98 -1.55 12.36
C GLU A 108 -8.55 -0.98 12.52
N ILE A 109 -7.72 -1.06 11.48
CA ILE A 109 -6.40 -0.40 11.49
C ILE A 109 -6.61 1.11 11.44
N SER A 110 -5.96 1.83 12.35
CA SER A 110 -5.99 3.31 12.33
C SER A 110 -5.50 3.83 10.96
N PRO A 111 -6.28 4.67 10.26
CA PRO A 111 -5.93 5.15 8.92
C PRO A 111 -4.56 5.80 8.81
N ILE A 112 -4.07 6.43 9.88
CA ILE A 112 -2.73 7.04 9.92
C ILE A 112 -1.62 5.99 10.04
N LYS A 113 -1.93 4.80 10.56
CA LYS A 113 -0.99 3.67 10.70
C LYS A 113 -1.14 2.64 9.58
N ASP A 114 -2.14 2.77 8.71
CA ASP A 114 -2.39 1.90 7.56
C ASP A 114 -1.32 2.10 6.49
N VAL A 115 -0.28 1.27 6.51
CA VAL A 115 0.84 1.40 5.55
C VAL A 115 0.51 0.86 4.16
N ASP A 116 -0.45 -0.05 4.06
CA ASP A 116 -0.88 -0.64 2.78
C ASP A 116 -1.94 0.22 2.06
N GLY A 117 -2.58 1.16 2.76
CA GLY A 117 -3.62 2.04 2.18
C GLY A 117 -4.91 1.30 1.85
N PHE A 118 -5.26 0.26 2.61
CA PHE A 118 -6.42 -0.60 2.35
C PHE A 118 -7.67 -0.21 3.13
N THR A 119 -7.54 0.61 4.17
CA THR A 119 -8.70 1.09 4.92
C THR A 119 -9.68 1.84 4.02
N THR A 120 -10.96 1.73 4.31
CA THR A 120 -12.03 2.48 3.63
C THR A 120 -11.77 3.99 3.69
N TYR A 121 -11.19 4.49 4.79
CA TYR A 121 -10.82 5.89 4.92
C TYR A 121 -9.78 6.32 3.88
N ASN A 122 -8.66 5.61 3.75
CA ASN A 122 -7.60 5.94 2.79
C ASN A 122 -8.06 5.74 1.34
N SER A 123 -8.76 4.64 1.07
CA SER A 123 -9.34 4.35 -0.24
C SER A 123 -10.40 5.39 -0.65
N GLY A 124 -11.26 5.80 0.29
CA GLY A 124 -12.28 6.83 0.07
C GLY A 124 -11.70 8.20 -0.24
N LYS A 125 -10.65 8.61 0.50
CA LYS A 125 -9.92 9.85 0.19
C LYS A 125 -9.25 9.81 -1.17
N LEU A 126 -8.62 8.68 -1.52
CA LEU A 126 -8.03 8.50 -2.84
C LEU A 126 -9.09 8.66 -3.93
N PHE A 127 -10.26 8.00 -3.77
CA PHE A 127 -11.37 8.07 -4.71
C PHE A 127 -11.91 9.51 -4.88
N LYS A 128 -12.08 10.25 -3.78
CA LYS A 128 -12.55 11.64 -3.79
C LYS A 128 -11.53 12.65 -4.33
N GLY A 129 -10.32 12.20 -4.69
CA GLY A 129 -9.25 13.11 -5.08
C GLY A 129 -8.57 13.83 -3.92
N GLU A 130 -8.95 13.55 -2.69
CA GLU A 130 -8.32 14.07 -1.47
C GLU A 130 -6.96 13.39 -1.24
N LYS A 131 -6.18 13.91 -0.27
CA LYS A 131 -4.90 13.31 0.12
C LYS A 131 -5.13 12.26 1.22
N PRO A 132 -4.99 10.94 0.94
CA PRO A 132 -4.99 9.91 1.96
C PRO A 132 -3.67 9.93 2.75
N TYR A 133 -3.62 9.26 3.90
CA TYR A 133 -2.36 9.01 4.61
C TYR A 133 -1.48 8.01 3.84
N SER A 134 -2.08 6.99 3.27
CA SER A 134 -1.39 6.02 2.42
C SER A 134 -2.21 5.67 1.17
N ILE A 135 -1.53 5.27 0.12
CA ILE A 135 -2.11 4.73 -1.12
C ILE A 135 -1.62 3.30 -1.27
N ALA A 136 -2.48 2.42 -1.76
CA ALA A 136 -2.13 1.02 -1.99
C ALA A 136 -0.77 0.90 -2.70
N CYS A 137 0.12 0.07 -2.13
CA CYS A 137 1.54 0.06 -2.47
C CYS A 137 1.80 -0.25 -3.95
N THR A 138 1.10 -1.23 -4.54
CA THR A 138 1.27 -1.59 -5.96
C THR A 138 0.84 -0.46 -6.89
N PRO A 139 -0.34 0.16 -6.77
CA PRO A 139 -0.71 1.35 -7.53
C PRO A 139 0.29 2.50 -7.40
N LYS A 140 0.72 2.80 -6.18
CA LYS A 140 1.73 3.84 -5.92
C LYS A 140 3.06 3.52 -6.62
N GLY A 141 3.49 2.27 -6.56
CA GLY A 141 4.71 1.79 -7.22
C GLY A 141 4.64 1.93 -8.74
N ILE A 142 3.52 1.56 -9.38
CA ILE A 142 3.30 1.71 -10.82
C ILE A 142 3.45 3.17 -11.24
N ILE A 143 2.77 4.08 -10.53
CA ILE A 143 2.88 5.52 -10.81
C ILE A 143 4.33 5.99 -10.65
N LYS A 144 5.01 5.54 -9.59
CA LYS A 144 6.41 5.91 -9.34
C LYS A 144 7.35 5.46 -10.46
N LEU A 145 7.16 4.25 -10.99
CA LEU A 145 7.93 3.75 -12.13
C LEU A 145 7.74 4.63 -13.39
N LEU A 146 6.51 5.05 -13.68
CA LEU A 146 6.22 5.93 -14.80
C LEU A 146 6.83 7.32 -14.61
N GLU A 147 6.79 7.87 -13.39
CA GLU A 147 7.41 9.15 -13.05
C GLU A 147 8.92 9.15 -13.24
N THR A 148 9.62 8.06 -12.88
CA THR A 148 11.08 7.96 -13.06
C THR A 148 11.52 7.96 -14.52
N LYS A 149 10.60 7.66 -15.44
CA LYS A 149 10.83 7.72 -16.88
C LYS A 149 10.27 8.99 -17.52
N ASN A 150 9.82 9.96 -16.73
CA ASN A 150 9.21 11.20 -17.19
C ASN A 150 8.06 10.97 -18.19
N ILE A 151 7.33 9.85 -18.04
CA ILE A 151 6.19 9.54 -18.88
C ILE A 151 5.04 10.49 -18.52
N ASN A 152 4.80 11.46 -19.41
CA ASN A 152 3.63 12.31 -19.26
C ASN A 152 2.36 11.51 -19.57
N LEU A 153 1.47 11.41 -18.61
CA LEU A 153 0.19 10.70 -18.72
C LEU A 153 -0.93 11.59 -19.27
N GLU A 154 -0.72 12.90 -19.36
CA GLU A 154 -1.71 13.83 -19.87
C GLU A 154 -2.06 13.50 -21.32
N GLY A 155 -3.33 13.37 -21.63
CA GLY A 155 -3.81 13.03 -22.97
C GLY A 155 -3.60 11.58 -23.41
N LYS A 156 -3.08 10.71 -22.55
CA LYS A 156 -2.86 9.29 -22.88
C LYS A 156 -4.09 8.46 -22.60
N VAL A 157 -4.20 7.34 -23.30
CA VAL A 157 -5.18 6.29 -23.03
C VAL A 157 -4.52 5.26 -22.11
N ALA A 158 -5.09 5.06 -20.92
CA ALA A 158 -4.65 4.04 -19.99
C ALA A 158 -5.70 2.91 -19.94
N VAL A 159 -5.25 1.67 -20.11
CA VAL A 159 -6.10 0.48 -19.99
C VAL A 159 -5.67 -0.30 -18.76
N VAL A 160 -6.61 -0.49 -17.83
CA VAL A 160 -6.38 -1.26 -16.61
C VAL A 160 -7.15 -2.57 -16.68
N VAL A 161 -6.40 -3.69 -16.77
CA VAL A 161 -6.98 -5.03 -16.76
C VAL A 161 -6.96 -5.55 -15.32
N GLY A 162 -8.05 -5.34 -14.59
CA GLY A 162 -8.21 -5.73 -13.19
C GLY A 162 -9.26 -4.90 -12.47
N ARG A 163 -9.91 -5.51 -11.46
CA ARG A 163 -10.99 -4.87 -10.70
C ARG A 163 -10.88 -5.01 -9.18
N SER A 164 -9.73 -5.48 -8.69
CA SER A 164 -9.53 -5.66 -7.24
C SER A 164 -9.53 -4.31 -6.50
N ASN A 165 -9.95 -4.34 -5.24
CA ASN A 165 -9.94 -3.15 -4.39
C ASN A 165 -8.52 -2.71 -4.01
N ILE A 166 -7.57 -3.63 -4.04
CA ILE A 166 -6.18 -3.40 -3.61
C ILE A 166 -5.24 -2.99 -4.76
N VAL A 167 -5.57 -3.27 -6.02
CA VAL A 167 -4.72 -2.91 -7.18
C VAL A 167 -5.54 -2.26 -8.29
N GLY A 168 -6.49 -2.97 -8.90
CA GLY A 168 -7.15 -2.54 -10.14
C GLY A 168 -7.87 -1.19 -10.02
N LYS A 169 -8.77 -1.07 -9.04
CA LYS A 169 -9.47 0.19 -8.78
C LYS A 169 -8.54 1.33 -8.35
N PRO A 170 -7.63 1.15 -7.38
CA PRO A 170 -6.74 2.23 -6.97
C PRO A 170 -5.81 2.71 -8.10
N VAL A 171 -5.27 1.83 -8.94
CA VAL A 171 -4.40 2.26 -10.05
C VAL A 171 -5.17 3.07 -11.08
N ALA A 172 -6.42 2.69 -11.40
CA ALA A 172 -7.27 3.46 -12.31
C ALA A 172 -7.51 4.88 -11.77
N ILE A 173 -7.77 5.02 -10.46
CA ILE A 173 -7.94 6.33 -9.82
C ILE A 173 -6.65 7.13 -9.82
N CYS A 174 -5.49 6.50 -9.57
CA CYS A 174 -4.19 7.16 -9.65
C CYS A 174 -3.91 7.71 -11.06
N TYR A 175 -4.28 6.98 -12.11
CA TYR A 175 -4.20 7.47 -13.48
C TYR A 175 -5.13 8.66 -13.72
N CYS A 176 -6.40 8.56 -13.30
CA CYS A 176 -7.34 9.68 -13.42
C CYS A 176 -6.81 10.96 -12.76
N LYS A 177 -6.18 10.87 -11.59
CA LYS A 177 -5.55 12.03 -10.94
C LYS A 177 -4.43 12.67 -11.74
N LYS A 178 -3.59 11.87 -12.37
CA LYS A 178 -2.45 12.33 -13.20
C LYS A 178 -2.89 12.84 -14.57
N MET A 179 -4.05 12.41 -15.04
CA MET A 179 -4.65 12.80 -16.33
C MET A 179 -5.63 13.97 -16.19
N GLN A 180 -5.75 14.58 -15.03
CA GLN A 180 -6.78 15.59 -14.67
C GLN A 180 -6.98 16.76 -15.66
N PRO A 181 -6.03 17.25 -16.41
CA PRO A 181 -6.33 18.30 -17.40
C PRO A 181 -7.38 17.91 -18.44
N LEU A 182 -7.51 16.62 -18.75
CA LEU A 182 -8.52 16.12 -19.70
C LEU A 182 -9.95 16.13 -19.14
N PHE A 183 -10.13 15.84 -17.86
CA PHE A 183 -11.47 15.86 -17.24
C PHE A 183 -12.06 17.27 -17.10
N ARG A 184 -11.25 18.31 -17.04
CA ARG A 184 -11.72 19.72 -17.00
C ARG A 184 -12.24 20.23 -18.34
N ARG A 185 -12.03 19.51 -19.44
CA ARG A 185 -12.35 19.98 -20.81
C ARG A 185 -13.44 19.20 -21.54
N ILE A 186 -14.25 18.36 -20.86
CA ILE A 186 -15.31 17.61 -21.56
C ILE A 186 -16.69 18.20 -21.25
N PRO A 187 -17.18 19.16 -22.05
CA PRO A 187 -18.62 19.36 -22.16
C PRO A 187 -19.31 18.37 -23.09
N LYS A 188 -18.63 17.62 -23.96
CA LYS A 188 -19.31 16.83 -25.02
C LYS A 188 -18.62 15.56 -25.57
N GLN A 189 -17.67 14.93 -24.88
CA GLN A 189 -17.16 13.64 -25.38
C GLN A 189 -17.63 12.47 -24.52
N LYS A 190 -18.20 11.43 -25.17
CA LYS A 190 -18.61 10.19 -24.54
C LYS A 190 -17.35 9.42 -24.07
N THR A 191 -17.11 9.41 -22.77
CA THR A 191 -16.06 8.61 -22.16
C THR A 191 -16.58 7.21 -21.97
N TYR A 192 -15.99 6.24 -22.66
CA TYR A 192 -16.29 4.82 -22.44
C TYR A 192 -15.36 4.28 -21.36
N LEU A 193 -15.78 4.32 -20.09
CA LEU A 193 -15.25 3.42 -19.08
C LEU A 193 -15.98 2.09 -19.25
N LYS A 194 -15.34 1.09 -19.86
CA LYS A 194 -15.79 -0.30 -19.78
C LYS A 194 -15.21 -0.90 -18.52
N PHE A 195 -16.07 -1.12 -17.52
CA PHE A 195 -15.79 -1.92 -16.33
C PHE A 195 -15.89 -3.41 -16.67
#